data_653265c39c15f6c75dd97b06a2ea0bfe
#
_entry.id   653265c39c15f6c75dd97b06a2ea0bfe
#
_cell.length_a   1.000
_cell.length_b   1.000
_cell.length_c   1.000
_cell.angle_alpha   90.00
_cell.angle_beta   90.00
_cell.angle_gamma   90.00
#
_symmetry.space_group_name_H-M   'P 1'
#
loop_
_entity.id
_entity.type
_entity.pdbx_description
1 polymer ?
#
loop_
_entity_poly.entity_id
_entity_poly.type
_entity_poly.pdbx_seq_one_letter_code
_entity_poly.pdbx_strand_id
1 'polypeptide(L)'
;METQQLQAKIRKDSGSIKSRKNRKAGLIPAVLYGHKQESVMLSLDKKEFSKVIDARTKMVNLKMDNSEETALIKEVQFDTFGKEILHADFVRTDMTEKIVTHVPIVLYGTSPGVKEGGILDHALKEIEIECLPTAVPENIRVSISELEIGNTIHISDIELPANAKALGSTDAIVVSAHFAAEEKEVTEEELATGPEIISASKPDKEEESENKD
;
A
#
# COMPACT_ATOMS: atom_id res chain seq x y z
N MET A 1 8.05 18.54 13.97
CA MET A 1 7.74 18.15 12.59
C MET A 1 7.65 19.40 11.76
N GLU A 2 8.36 19.44 10.64
CA GLU A 2 8.25 20.55 9.69
C GLU A 2 7.00 20.33 8.85
N THR A 3 6.02 21.21 8.99
CA THR A 3 4.84 21.22 8.13
C THR A 3 5.23 21.94 6.85
N GLN A 4 5.20 21.26 5.73
CA GLN A 4 5.50 21.88 4.44
C GLN A 4 4.24 22.54 3.86
N GLN A 5 4.41 23.73 3.27
CA GLN A 5 3.33 24.40 2.54
C GLN A 5 3.27 23.88 1.12
N LEU A 6 2.06 23.59 0.65
CA LEU A 6 1.81 23.10 -0.69
C LEU A 6 0.70 23.94 -1.34
N GLN A 7 0.97 24.49 -2.52
CA GLN A 7 -0.04 25.23 -3.27
C GLN A 7 -1.05 24.28 -3.92
N ALA A 8 -2.33 24.50 -3.66
CA ALA A 8 -3.43 23.71 -4.18
C ALA A 8 -4.45 24.59 -4.91
N LYS A 9 -4.82 24.21 -6.13
CA LYS A 9 -5.86 24.88 -6.89
C LYS A 9 -7.14 24.07 -6.87
N ILE A 10 -8.26 24.71 -6.54
CA ILE A 10 -9.57 24.05 -6.55
C ILE A 10 -9.96 23.78 -8.00
N ARG A 11 -10.36 22.55 -8.29
CA ARG A 11 -10.88 22.15 -9.60
C ARG A 11 -12.34 21.74 -9.52
N LYS A 12 -13.10 22.12 -10.54
CA LYS A 12 -14.50 21.68 -10.71
C LYS A 12 -14.61 20.48 -11.66
N ASP A 13 -13.54 20.22 -12.37
CA ASP A 13 -13.50 19.22 -13.40
C ASP A 13 -13.16 17.83 -12.86
N SER A 14 -14.01 16.85 -13.16
CA SER A 14 -13.84 15.45 -12.81
C SER A 14 -13.75 14.57 -14.06
N GLY A 15 -13.37 13.31 -13.86
CA GLY A 15 -13.34 12.28 -14.90
C GLY A 15 -11.94 11.97 -15.43
N SER A 16 -11.81 10.76 -16.00
CA SER A 16 -10.53 10.16 -16.39
C SER A 16 -9.79 10.94 -17.48
N ILE A 17 -10.53 11.49 -18.46
CA ILE A 17 -9.93 12.24 -19.58
C ILE A 17 -9.29 13.54 -19.06
N LYS A 18 -10.00 14.28 -18.19
CA LYS A 18 -9.52 15.54 -17.63
C LYS A 18 -8.34 15.29 -16.66
N SER A 19 -8.40 14.25 -15.85
CA SER A 19 -7.30 13.86 -14.97
C SER A 19 -6.04 13.49 -15.76
N ARG A 20 -6.16 12.78 -16.89
CA ARG A 20 -5.01 12.50 -17.78
C ARG A 20 -4.43 13.78 -18.39
N LYS A 21 -5.29 14.74 -18.76
CA LYS A 21 -4.83 16.04 -19.29
C LYS A 21 -4.06 16.82 -18.22
N ASN A 22 -4.55 16.85 -16.99
CA ASN A 22 -3.88 17.52 -15.87
C ASN A 22 -2.52 16.90 -15.61
N ARG A 23 -2.40 15.57 -15.55
CA ARG A 23 -1.09 14.89 -15.36
C ARG A 23 -0.10 15.20 -16.48
N LYS A 24 -0.56 15.25 -17.74
CA LYS A 24 0.30 15.68 -18.88
C LYS A 24 0.75 17.14 -18.76
N ALA A 25 -0.04 17.99 -18.12
CA ALA A 25 0.31 19.39 -17.84
C ALA A 25 1.20 19.56 -16.60
N GLY A 26 1.61 18.47 -15.95
CA GLY A 26 2.42 18.52 -14.73
C GLY A 26 1.63 18.77 -13.46
N LEU A 27 0.31 18.59 -13.49
CA LEU A 27 -0.58 18.73 -12.33
C LEU A 27 -1.06 17.37 -11.84
N ILE A 28 -1.01 17.15 -10.54
CA ILE A 28 -1.51 15.93 -9.89
C ILE A 28 -2.94 16.20 -9.40
N PRO A 29 -3.93 15.38 -9.80
CA PRO A 29 -5.26 15.44 -9.22
C PRO A 29 -5.23 14.94 -7.78
N ALA A 30 -5.91 15.65 -6.89
CA ALA A 30 -6.02 15.31 -5.49
C ALA A 30 -7.44 15.55 -4.98
N VAL A 31 -7.74 14.99 -3.81
CA VAL A 31 -9.01 15.20 -3.10
C VAL A 31 -8.71 15.47 -1.63
N LEU A 32 -9.38 16.48 -1.08
CA LEU A 32 -9.35 16.82 0.34
C LEU A 32 -10.72 16.55 0.94
N TYR A 33 -10.79 15.72 1.96
CA TYR A 33 -12.03 15.34 2.65
C TYR A 33 -11.82 15.24 4.17
N GLY A 34 -12.89 15.04 4.90
CA GLY A 34 -12.88 14.91 6.37
C GLY A 34 -13.61 16.03 7.10
N HIS A 35 -13.72 15.93 8.45
CA HIS A 35 -14.38 16.87 9.35
C HIS A 35 -15.83 17.20 8.99
N LYS A 36 -16.57 16.23 8.43
CA LYS A 36 -17.99 16.43 8.04
C LYS A 36 -18.22 17.58 7.06
N GLN A 37 -17.15 18.06 6.42
CA GLN A 37 -17.20 19.05 5.36
C GLN A 37 -17.26 18.39 3.99
N GLU A 38 -17.72 19.11 3.00
CA GLU A 38 -17.74 18.62 1.62
C GLU A 38 -16.32 18.33 1.12
N SER A 39 -16.21 17.27 0.31
CA SER A 39 -14.94 16.95 -0.34
C SER A 39 -14.60 17.96 -1.42
N VAL A 40 -13.37 18.44 -1.41
CA VAL A 40 -12.86 19.42 -2.37
C VAL A 40 -11.87 18.75 -3.31
N MET A 41 -12.13 18.85 -4.60
CA MET A 41 -11.20 18.38 -5.61
C MET A 41 -10.10 19.41 -5.84
N LEU A 42 -8.84 18.96 -5.79
CA LEU A 42 -7.67 19.81 -5.90
C LEU A 42 -6.78 19.40 -7.07
N SER A 43 -5.96 20.33 -7.52
CA SER A 43 -4.84 20.09 -8.43
C SER A 43 -3.57 20.66 -7.80
N LEU A 44 -2.53 19.84 -7.72
CA LEU A 44 -1.24 20.16 -7.12
C LEU A 44 -0.16 20.21 -8.19
N ASP A 45 0.89 21.00 -7.99
CA ASP A 45 2.07 20.95 -8.85
C ASP A 45 2.86 19.66 -8.58
N LYS A 46 3.20 18.92 -9.67
CA LYS A 46 3.91 17.65 -9.58
C LYS A 46 5.27 17.79 -8.90
N LYS A 47 6.01 18.86 -9.20
CA LYS A 47 7.37 19.05 -8.68
C LYS A 47 7.38 19.41 -7.20
N GLU A 48 6.43 20.26 -6.78
CA GLU A 48 6.30 20.62 -5.37
C GLU A 48 5.87 19.43 -4.53
N PHE A 49 4.87 18.69 -5.01
CA PHE A 49 4.37 17.52 -4.29
C PHE A 49 5.39 16.38 -4.22
N SER A 50 6.16 16.14 -5.28
CA SER A 50 7.24 15.14 -5.23
C SER A 50 8.26 15.45 -4.13
N LYS A 51 8.63 16.72 -3.93
CA LYS A 51 9.54 17.10 -2.82
C LYS A 51 8.97 16.78 -1.45
N VAL A 52 7.65 16.96 -1.27
CA VAL A 52 6.96 16.62 -0.02
C VAL A 52 7.02 15.12 0.25
N ILE A 53 6.81 14.31 -0.79
CA ILE A 53 6.88 12.84 -0.69
C ILE A 53 8.32 12.39 -0.41
N ASP A 54 9.31 12.96 -1.12
CA ASP A 54 10.73 12.63 -0.93
C ASP A 54 11.21 12.99 0.50
N ALA A 55 10.67 14.07 1.06
CA ALA A 55 10.91 14.47 2.45
C ALA A 55 10.15 13.60 3.48
N ARG A 56 9.33 12.63 3.03
CA ARG A 56 8.49 11.76 3.88
C ARG A 56 7.59 12.52 4.85
N THR A 57 7.26 13.76 4.50
CA THR A 57 6.37 14.59 5.31
C THR A 57 4.94 14.11 5.13
N LYS A 58 4.30 13.72 6.24
CA LYS A 58 2.90 13.25 6.23
C LYS A 58 1.89 14.36 6.40
N MET A 59 2.28 15.45 7.07
CA MET A 59 1.41 16.59 7.30
C MET A 59 1.80 17.78 6.42
N VAL A 60 0.81 18.34 5.75
CA VAL A 60 1.00 19.49 4.85
C VAL A 60 -0.01 20.58 5.13
N ASN A 61 0.39 21.83 4.95
CA ASN A 61 -0.51 22.96 4.91
C ASN A 61 -0.88 23.23 3.44
N LEU A 62 -2.11 22.92 3.09
CA LEU A 62 -2.66 23.19 1.75
C LEU A 62 -3.09 24.65 1.68
N LYS A 63 -2.39 25.42 0.86
CA LYS A 63 -2.74 26.79 0.56
C LYS A 63 -3.61 26.81 -0.69
N MET A 64 -4.91 27.05 -0.47
CA MET A 64 -5.90 27.23 -1.52
C MET A 64 -6.12 28.73 -1.77
N ASP A 65 -6.73 29.08 -2.88
CA ASP A 65 -6.91 30.49 -3.29
C ASP A 65 -7.51 31.38 -2.19
N ASN A 66 -8.40 30.85 -1.33
CA ASN A 66 -9.11 31.60 -0.30
C ASN A 66 -8.98 31.02 1.13
N SER A 67 -8.24 29.95 1.33
CA SER A 67 -8.11 29.28 2.64
C SER A 67 -6.81 28.53 2.76
N GLU A 68 -6.36 28.36 3.98
CA GLU A 68 -5.28 27.47 4.35
C GLU A 68 -5.86 26.37 5.25
N GLU A 69 -5.60 25.12 4.91
CA GLU A 69 -6.08 23.97 5.69
C GLU A 69 -4.92 23.00 5.96
N THR A 70 -4.83 22.56 7.20
CA THR A 70 -3.88 21.49 7.57
C THR A 70 -4.49 20.15 7.21
N ALA A 71 -3.73 19.35 6.47
CA ALA A 71 -4.16 18.06 5.99
C ALA A 71 -3.08 17.00 6.17
N LEU A 72 -3.53 15.77 6.41
CA LEU A 72 -2.70 14.58 6.39
C LEU A 72 -2.74 13.97 5.00
N ILE A 73 -1.59 13.58 4.47
CA ILE A 73 -1.50 12.73 3.29
C ILE A 73 -1.89 11.32 3.71
N LYS A 74 -3.07 10.85 3.28
CA LYS A 74 -3.57 9.52 3.63
C LYS A 74 -3.04 8.47 2.66
N GLU A 75 -3.16 8.75 1.37
CA GLU A 75 -2.75 7.82 0.32
C GLU A 75 -2.15 8.57 -0.86
N VAL A 76 -1.15 7.97 -1.47
CA VAL A 76 -0.57 8.44 -2.73
C VAL A 76 -0.54 7.29 -3.72
N GLN A 77 -1.26 7.45 -4.82
CA GLN A 77 -1.29 6.46 -5.89
C GLN A 77 -0.19 6.72 -6.90
N PHE A 78 0.60 5.70 -7.15
CA PHE A 78 1.64 5.70 -8.16
C PHE A 78 1.22 4.92 -9.41
N ASP A 79 1.92 5.13 -10.50
CA ASP A 79 1.80 4.29 -11.68
C ASP A 79 2.37 2.89 -11.44
N THR A 80 2.14 1.97 -12.38
CA THR A 80 2.60 0.57 -12.29
C THR A 80 4.11 0.44 -12.08
N PHE A 81 4.89 1.42 -12.51
CA PHE A 81 6.35 1.45 -12.36
C PHE A 81 6.84 2.25 -11.15
N GLY A 82 5.93 2.83 -10.36
CA GLY A 82 6.27 3.66 -9.19
C GLY A 82 6.94 5.01 -9.52
N LYS A 83 6.91 5.43 -10.79
CA LYS A 83 7.62 6.63 -11.25
C LYS A 83 6.75 7.89 -11.27
N GLU A 84 5.48 7.74 -11.52
CA GLU A 84 4.56 8.87 -11.63
C GLU A 84 3.48 8.81 -10.57
N ILE A 85 3.25 9.95 -9.91
CA ILE A 85 2.14 10.09 -8.97
C ILE A 85 0.87 10.31 -9.80
N LEU A 86 -0.11 9.44 -9.59
CA LEU A 86 -1.39 9.45 -10.29
C LEU A 86 -2.47 10.22 -9.54
N HIS A 87 -2.50 10.10 -8.21
CA HIS A 87 -3.50 10.71 -7.33
C HIS A 87 -2.93 10.90 -5.93
N ALA A 88 -3.47 11.85 -5.18
CA ALA A 88 -3.17 12.04 -3.77
C ALA A 88 -4.45 12.32 -2.98
N ASP A 89 -4.60 11.62 -1.86
CA ASP A 89 -5.71 11.75 -0.94
C ASP A 89 -5.27 12.48 0.32
N PHE A 90 -6.00 13.53 0.66
CA PHE A 90 -5.77 14.35 1.84
C PHE A 90 -6.96 14.28 2.77
N VAL A 91 -6.68 14.12 4.05
CA VAL A 91 -7.69 14.17 5.12
C VAL A 91 -7.47 15.45 5.92
N ARG A 92 -8.52 16.26 6.06
CA ARG A 92 -8.51 17.38 7.00
C ARG A 92 -8.23 16.86 8.39
N THR A 93 -7.37 17.50 9.10
CA THR A 93 -6.94 17.00 10.40
C THR A 93 -6.90 18.12 11.41
N ASP A 94 -7.59 17.89 12.53
CA ASP A 94 -7.43 18.69 13.73
C ASP A 94 -6.34 18.10 14.62
N MET A 95 -5.54 18.96 15.24
CA MET A 95 -4.42 18.54 16.08
C MET A 95 -4.86 17.77 17.34
N THR A 96 -6.15 17.82 17.67
CA THR A 96 -6.74 17.19 18.86
C THR A 96 -7.38 15.83 18.59
N GLU A 97 -7.66 15.51 17.35
CA GLU A 97 -8.29 14.22 16.98
C GLU A 97 -7.24 13.17 16.63
N LYS A 98 -7.49 11.94 17.07
CA LYS A 98 -6.67 10.81 16.68
C LYS A 98 -6.93 10.43 15.23
N ILE A 99 -5.88 10.16 14.53
CA ILE A 99 -5.92 9.76 13.12
C ILE A 99 -5.38 8.35 12.94
N VAL A 100 -5.87 7.69 11.90
CA VAL A 100 -5.38 6.39 11.46
C VAL A 100 -4.51 6.58 10.23
N THR A 101 -3.26 6.13 10.31
CA THR A 101 -2.31 6.26 9.21
C THR A 101 -1.43 5.02 9.07
N HIS A 102 -0.99 4.75 7.85
CA HIS A 102 -0.02 3.69 7.56
C HIS A 102 1.40 4.21 7.78
N VAL A 103 2.19 3.46 8.50
CA VAL A 103 3.60 3.80 8.76
C VAL A 103 4.49 2.67 8.26
N PRO A 104 5.51 2.99 7.45
CA PRO A 104 6.42 1.97 6.93
C PRO A 104 7.29 1.38 8.04
N ILE A 105 7.51 0.07 7.96
CA ILE A 105 8.40 -0.67 8.85
C ILE A 105 9.78 -0.73 8.19
N VAL A 106 10.81 -0.36 8.94
CA VAL A 106 12.21 -0.44 8.49
C VAL A 106 12.94 -1.46 9.35
N LEU A 107 13.41 -2.52 8.72
CA LEU A 107 14.20 -3.55 9.38
C LEU A 107 15.63 -3.05 9.55
N TYR A 108 16.22 -3.29 10.72
CA TYR A 108 17.62 -2.97 10.98
C TYR A 108 18.33 -4.10 11.70
N GLY A 109 19.65 -4.18 11.52
CA GLY A 109 20.48 -5.26 12.07
C GLY A 109 20.77 -6.34 11.04
N THR A 110 21.41 -7.42 11.49
CA THR A 110 21.71 -8.59 10.65
C THR A 110 21.19 -9.83 11.35
N SER A 111 20.25 -10.52 10.73
CA SER A 111 19.71 -11.78 11.24
C SER A 111 20.75 -12.89 11.20
N PRO A 112 20.97 -13.66 12.28
CA PRO A 112 21.76 -14.88 12.26
C PRO A 112 21.18 -15.91 11.27
N GLY A 113 19.85 -16.00 11.16
CA GLY A 113 19.20 -16.89 10.21
C GLY A 113 19.57 -16.60 8.76
N VAL A 114 19.74 -15.34 8.37
CA VAL A 114 20.22 -15.00 6.99
C VAL A 114 21.67 -15.38 6.80
N LYS A 115 22.54 -15.27 7.85
CA LYS A 115 23.95 -15.72 7.77
C LYS A 115 24.09 -17.23 7.59
N GLU A 116 23.13 -17.98 8.09
CA GLU A 116 23.07 -19.44 7.99
C GLU A 116 22.39 -19.92 6.70
N GLY A 117 22.08 -18.99 5.76
CA GLY A 117 21.51 -19.31 4.45
C GLY A 117 19.97 -19.26 4.41
N GLY A 118 19.33 -18.75 5.43
CA GLY A 118 17.88 -18.49 5.42
C GLY A 118 17.50 -17.29 4.57
N ILE A 119 16.25 -17.30 4.10
CA ILE A 119 15.62 -16.17 3.41
C ILE A 119 14.78 -15.39 4.41
N LEU A 120 14.92 -14.05 4.36
CA LEU A 120 14.08 -13.14 5.12
C LEU A 120 12.85 -12.76 4.30
N ASP A 121 11.68 -13.10 4.81
CA ASP A 121 10.41 -12.67 4.22
C ASP A 121 9.82 -11.52 5.04
N HIS A 122 9.66 -10.36 4.40
CA HIS A 122 9.05 -9.18 4.97
C HIS A 122 7.58 -9.09 4.55
N ALA A 123 6.71 -9.79 5.30
CA ALA A 123 5.30 -9.94 4.98
C ALA A 123 4.53 -8.63 5.10
N LEU A 124 4.75 -7.87 6.19
CA LEU A 124 4.09 -6.57 6.43
C LEU A 124 5.11 -5.44 6.32
N LYS A 125 5.04 -4.68 5.22
CA LYS A 125 5.91 -3.52 4.97
C LYS A 125 5.42 -2.26 5.66
N GLU A 126 4.13 -2.18 5.97
CA GLU A 126 3.48 -1.04 6.61
C GLU A 126 2.53 -1.52 7.69
N ILE A 127 2.39 -0.74 8.75
CA ILE A 127 1.47 -1.00 9.85
C ILE A 127 0.50 0.18 10.00
N GLU A 128 -0.77 -0.14 10.21
CA GLU A 128 -1.80 0.84 10.56
C GLU A 128 -1.70 1.21 12.03
N ILE A 129 -1.54 2.50 12.32
CA ILE A 129 -1.50 3.01 13.68
C ILE A 129 -2.52 4.13 13.89
N GLU A 130 -3.13 4.15 15.08
CA GLU A 130 -3.94 5.25 15.59
C GLU A 130 -3.07 6.12 16.50
N CYS A 131 -2.88 7.38 16.13
CA CYS A 131 -2.10 8.33 16.91
C CYS A 131 -2.56 9.76 16.71
N LEU A 132 -2.06 10.69 17.52
CA LEU A 132 -2.26 12.11 17.27
C LEU A 132 -1.42 12.57 16.07
N PRO A 133 -1.88 13.56 15.29
CA PRO A 133 -1.15 14.07 14.12
C PRO A 133 0.28 14.50 14.43
N THR A 134 0.50 15.05 15.61
CA THR A 134 1.82 15.48 16.10
C THR A 134 2.75 14.34 16.49
N ALA A 135 2.22 13.13 16.70
CA ALA A 135 2.96 11.95 17.15
C ALA A 135 3.17 10.90 16.07
N VAL A 136 2.83 11.20 14.81
CA VAL A 136 3.03 10.25 13.68
C VAL A 136 4.52 10.05 13.43
N PRO A 137 5.06 8.83 13.60
CA PRO A 137 6.47 8.56 13.28
C PRO A 137 6.68 8.49 11.76
N GLU A 138 7.88 8.81 11.30
CA GLU A 138 8.26 8.65 9.89
C GLU A 138 8.41 7.18 9.50
N ASN A 139 8.90 6.36 10.43
CA ASN A 139 9.07 4.92 10.27
C ASN A 139 9.07 4.22 11.63
N ILE A 140 8.77 2.94 11.62
CA ILE A 140 8.89 2.07 12.79
C ILE A 140 10.08 1.16 12.54
N ARG A 141 11.06 1.19 13.45
CA ARG A 141 12.28 0.39 13.33
C ARG A 141 12.10 -0.94 14.05
N VAL A 142 12.36 -2.04 13.35
CA VAL A 142 12.29 -3.39 13.91
C VAL A 142 13.66 -4.05 13.82
N SER A 143 14.19 -4.50 14.97
CA SER A 143 15.46 -5.21 15.02
C SER A 143 15.28 -6.65 14.57
N ILE A 144 16.11 -7.09 13.62
CA ILE A 144 16.17 -8.49 13.19
C ILE A 144 17.40 -9.23 13.73
N SER A 145 18.12 -8.64 14.70
CA SER A 145 19.39 -9.17 15.19
C SER A 145 19.27 -10.49 15.94
N GLU A 146 18.10 -10.83 16.44
CA GLU A 146 17.80 -12.06 17.17
C GLU A 146 16.96 -13.04 16.35
N LEU A 147 16.70 -12.74 15.06
CA LEU A 147 15.84 -13.55 14.22
C LEU A 147 16.62 -14.74 13.65
N GLU A 148 16.39 -15.92 14.22
CA GLU A 148 16.89 -17.21 13.76
C GLU A 148 15.98 -17.83 12.69
N ILE A 149 16.45 -18.87 12.01
CA ILE A 149 15.66 -19.63 11.04
C ILE A 149 14.49 -20.33 11.74
N GLY A 150 13.30 -20.17 11.21
CA GLY A 150 12.04 -20.68 11.77
C GLY A 150 11.36 -19.74 12.74
N ASN A 151 11.99 -18.63 13.13
CA ASN A 151 11.40 -17.63 14.01
C ASN A 151 10.64 -16.54 13.20
N THR A 152 9.65 -15.96 13.86
CA THR A 152 8.81 -14.87 13.31
C THR A 152 8.76 -13.71 14.29
N ILE A 153 8.64 -12.50 13.78
CA ILE A 153 8.37 -11.29 14.56
C ILE A 153 6.94 -10.88 14.27
N HIS A 154 6.15 -10.70 15.31
CA HIS A 154 4.76 -10.28 15.27
C HIS A 154 4.61 -8.78 15.56
N ILE A 155 3.44 -8.22 15.28
CA ILE A 155 3.14 -6.81 15.61
C ILE A 155 3.24 -6.56 17.12
N SER A 156 2.91 -7.57 17.95
CA SER A 156 3.05 -7.51 19.43
C SER A 156 4.45 -7.25 19.92
N ASP A 157 5.48 -7.64 19.16
CA ASP A 157 6.89 -7.58 19.54
C ASP A 157 7.55 -6.26 19.15
N ILE A 158 6.77 -5.38 18.48
CA ILE A 158 7.27 -4.11 17.96
C ILE A 158 7.10 -3.01 19.00
N GLU A 159 8.18 -2.28 19.26
CA GLU A 159 8.13 -1.08 20.09
C GLU A 159 7.47 0.08 19.35
N LEU A 160 6.23 0.40 19.76
CA LEU A 160 5.50 1.54 19.23
C LEU A 160 5.84 2.82 20.00
N PRO A 161 5.81 4.00 19.35
CA PRO A 161 5.97 5.28 20.04
C PRO A 161 4.89 5.48 21.13
N ALA A 162 5.24 6.21 22.18
CA ALA A 162 4.30 6.61 23.21
C ALA A 162 3.13 7.37 22.57
N ASN A 163 1.91 7.04 22.73
CA ASN A 163 0.68 7.61 22.09
C ASN A 163 0.31 7.03 20.72
N ALA A 164 0.96 5.98 20.24
CA ALA A 164 0.53 5.25 19.05
C ALA A 164 -0.03 3.89 19.44
N LYS A 165 -1.15 3.50 18.86
CA LYS A 165 -1.76 2.19 19.04
C LYS A 165 -1.83 1.50 17.68
N ALA A 166 -1.28 0.29 17.58
CA ALA A 166 -1.45 -0.52 16.38
C ALA A 166 -2.93 -0.90 16.22
N LEU A 167 -3.43 -0.80 15.01
CA LEU A 167 -4.72 -1.30 14.59
C LEU A 167 -4.51 -2.61 13.82
N GLY A 168 -5.46 -3.53 13.95
CA GLY A 168 -5.39 -4.83 13.31
C GLY A 168 -5.03 -5.95 14.27
N SER A 169 -4.68 -7.12 13.72
CA SER A 169 -4.35 -8.31 14.50
C SER A 169 -2.94 -8.17 15.09
N THR A 170 -2.84 -8.25 16.40
CA THR A 170 -1.54 -8.27 17.11
C THR A 170 -0.67 -9.47 16.74
N ASP A 171 -1.30 -10.56 16.29
CA ASP A 171 -0.64 -11.81 15.92
C ASP A 171 -0.17 -11.81 14.44
N ALA A 172 -0.39 -10.72 13.70
CA ALA A 172 0.06 -10.65 12.33
C ALA A 172 1.59 -10.68 12.25
N ILE A 173 2.11 -11.51 11.33
CA ILE A 173 3.53 -11.68 11.10
C ILE A 173 4.07 -10.48 10.33
N VAL A 174 5.09 -9.84 10.87
CA VAL A 174 5.79 -8.73 10.23
C VAL A 174 6.97 -9.21 9.40
N VAL A 175 7.79 -10.07 10.01
CA VAL A 175 8.98 -10.64 9.39
C VAL A 175 9.12 -12.09 9.79
N SER A 176 9.50 -12.95 8.86
CA SER A 176 9.88 -14.34 9.12
C SER A 176 11.22 -14.68 8.46
N ALA A 177 11.94 -15.61 9.07
CA ALA A 177 13.15 -16.19 8.47
C ALA A 177 12.91 -17.69 8.24
N HIS A 178 13.03 -18.14 7.01
CA HIS A 178 12.85 -19.55 6.65
C HIS A 178 13.95 -20.03 5.71
N PHE A 179 14.14 -21.34 5.61
CA PHE A 179 15.02 -21.89 4.60
C PHE A 179 14.47 -21.60 3.21
N ALA A 180 15.36 -21.33 2.26
CA ALA A 180 14.99 -21.39 0.85
C ALA A 180 14.40 -22.78 0.58
N ALA A 181 13.14 -22.85 0.17
CA ALA A 181 12.64 -24.09 -0.40
C ALA A 181 13.51 -24.35 -1.64
N GLU A 182 14.31 -25.43 -1.65
CA GLU A 182 14.89 -25.94 -2.89
C GLU A 182 13.72 -26.17 -3.84
N GLU A 183 13.60 -25.34 -4.88
CA GLU A 183 12.78 -25.71 -6.03
C GLU A 183 13.32 -27.06 -6.49
N LYS A 184 12.62 -28.15 -6.14
CA LYS A 184 12.84 -29.42 -6.79
C LYS A 184 12.62 -29.17 -8.26
N GLU A 185 13.69 -29.07 -9.02
CA GLU A 185 13.62 -29.21 -10.47
C GLU A 185 12.80 -30.46 -10.72
N VAL A 186 11.57 -30.28 -11.18
CA VAL A 186 10.73 -31.36 -11.67
C VAL A 186 11.46 -31.84 -12.91
N THR A 187 12.29 -32.86 -12.72
CA THR A 187 12.96 -33.54 -13.81
C THR A 187 11.90 -33.97 -14.81
N GLU A 188 12.12 -33.67 -16.08
CA GLU A 188 11.23 -33.98 -17.22
C GLU A 188 10.82 -35.44 -17.35
N GLU A 189 11.27 -36.30 -16.46
CA GLU A 189 10.95 -37.73 -16.45
C GLU A 189 9.57 -38.10 -15.88
N GLU A 190 8.91 -37.21 -15.11
CA GLU A 190 7.55 -37.46 -14.59
C GLU A 190 6.41 -37.07 -15.55
N LEU A 191 6.72 -36.45 -16.67
CA LEU A 191 5.72 -36.10 -17.70
C LEU A 191 5.42 -37.21 -18.70
N ALA A 192 6.05 -38.41 -18.56
CA ALA A 192 5.90 -39.50 -19.51
C ALA A 192 4.79 -40.52 -19.19
N THR A 193 4.06 -40.34 -18.08
CA THR A 193 2.90 -41.22 -17.81
C THR A 193 1.62 -40.41 -17.96
N GLY A 194 1.24 -40.17 -19.21
CA GLY A 194 -0.09 -39.65 -19.55
C GLY A 194 -1.17 -40.67 -19.21
N PRO A 195 -2.31 -40.26 -18.68
CA PRO A 195 -3.43 -41.18 -18.46
C PRO A 195 -3.96 -41.69 -19.79
N GLU A 196 -4.06 -43.02 -19.88
CA GLU A 196 -4.69 -43.76 -20.98
C GLU A 196 -6.13 -43.27 -21.22
N ILE A 197 -6.39 -42.86 -22.44
CA ILE A 197 -7.72 -42.53 -22.93
C ILE A 197 -8.47 -43.85 -23.17
N ILE A 198 -9.38 -44.19 -22.29
CA ILE A 198 -10.34 -45.26 -22.53
C ILE A 198 -11.38 -44.73 -23.51
N SER A 199 -11.23 -45.12 -24.77
CA SER A 199 -12.27 -44.94 -25.77
C SER A 199 -13.37 -46.00 -25.57
N ALA A 200 -14.57 -45.55 -25.24
CA ALA A 200 -15.76 -46.38 -25.33
C ALA A 200 -16.80 -45.71 -26.24
N SER A 201 -16.84 -46.25 -27.44
CA SER A 201 -17.95 -46.45 -28.40
C SER A 201 -19.29 -45.74 -28.17
N LYS A 202 -19.69 -45.03 -29.26
CA LYS A 202 -21.08 -44.75 -29.62
C LYS A 202 -21.96 -46.00 -29.65
N PRO A 203 -23.30 -45.85 -29.46
CA PRO A 203 -24.17 -46.05 -30.61
C PRO A 203 -25.23 -44.97 -30.84
N ASP A 204 -25.55 -44.86 -32.11
CA ASP A 204 -26.62 -44.19 -32.78
C ASP A 204 -28.00 -44.38 -32.17
N LYS A 205 -28.87 -43.39 -32.37
CA LYS A 205 -30.13 -43.31 -33.09
C LYS A 205 -30.89 -42.06 -32.70
N GLU A 206 -31.14 -41.21 -33.67
CA GLU A 206 -32.35 -40.99 -34.48
C GLU A 206 -33.58 -40.44 -33.75
N GLU A 207 -34.04 -39.42 -34.39
CA GLU A 207 -35.43 -38.96 -34.68
C GLU A 207 -36.03 -37.97 -33.64
N GLU A 208 -36.32 -36.87 -34.15
CA GLU A 208 -37.46 -36.30 -34.87
C GLU A 208 -38.30 -35.29 -34.06
N SER A 209 -38.56 -34.28 -34.74
CA SER A 209 -39.79 -33.48 -34.91
C SER A 209 -40.13 -32.43 -33.85
N GLU A 210 -40.11 -31.22 -34.41
CA GLU A 210 -41.29 -30.38 -34.66
C GLU A 210 -41.99 -29.72 -33.50
N ASN A 211 -42.01 -28.46 -33.60
CA ASN A 211 -43.18 -27.58 -33.76
C ASN A 211 -43.41 -26.51 -32.70
N LYS A 212 -43.41 -25.29 -33.20
CA LYS A 212 -44.37 -24.17 -32.96
C LYS A 212 -44.81 -23.91 -31.50
N ASP A 213 -44.63 -22.73 -31.04
CA ASP A 213 -45.32 -21.45 -31.20
C ASP A 213 -44.54 -20.32 -30.60
#